data_5614bb2c097097c7a6355e4febd6cfc2
#
_entry.id   5614bb2c097097c7a6355e4febd6cfc2
#
_cell.length_a   1.000
_cell.length_b   1.000
_cell.length_c   1.000
_cell.angle_alpha   90.00
_cell.angle_beta   90.00
_cell.angle_gamma   90.00
#
_symmetry.space_group_name_H-M   'P 1'
#
loop_
_entity.id
_entity.type
_entity.pdbx_description
1 polymer ?
#
loop_
_entity_poly.entity_id
_entity_poly.type
_entity_poly.pdbx_seq_one_letter_code
_entity_poly.pdbx_strand_id
1 'polypeptide(L)'
;MNDLVKYQNKLNGLPLRTFEDSEMNILFSIIAQVRDKDLKEVTFTFDELREQCRYRPKSNITIQDFVKALQVTKTKLKALDYEEITNGGLDIVDKSLFIGFEILGTQEKLVIQVHPDFKDIFNKLTLGYTSFDLIEFVSIQSIYAKTIYRMLKQFRTQGWWQVSIEDFKRLLSVPESYKSSDIDKRILKPTLEQLGGSDENAIFKNLKLEKIKKKGRGRGGVLTGYKFEWETEERKQFTPKPTKSKVKKEKLPEWAENQTPAPPQKTYTETDFASVNDRIASLKSSGKEA
;
A
#
# COMPACT_ATOMS: atom_id res chain seq x y z
N MET A 1 -18.70 -2.24 -6.29
CA MET A 1 -17.52 -2.99 -5.80
C MET A 1 -16.35 -2.03 -5.68
N ASN A 2 -15.42 -2.22 -4.77
CA ASN A 2 -14.31 -1.28 -4.59
C ASN A 2 -13.10 -1.75 -5.41
N ASP A 3 -12.84 -1.06 -6.52
CA ASP A 3 -11.78 -1.44 -7.47
C ASP A 3 -10.45 -0.72 -7.19
N LEU A 4 -10.42 0.20 -6.21
CA LEU A 4 -9.22 0.91 -5.83
C LEU A 4 -8.45 0.16 -4.74
N VAL A 5 -7.28 -0.31 -5.06
CA VAL A 5 -6.28 -0.82 -4.10
C VAL A 5 -5.57 0.36 -3.45
N LYS A 6 -5.47 0.36 -2.12
CA LYS A 6 -4.73 1.38 -1.38
C LYS A 6 -4.18 0.79 -0.08
N TYR A 7 -2.88 0.95 0.15
CA TYR A 7 -2.18 0.43 1.33
C TYR A 7 -0.91 1.23 1.62
N GLN A 8 -0.40 1.15 2.85
CA GLN A 8 0.88 1.79 3.22
C GLN A 8 2.05 1.23 2.42
N ASN A 9 3.01 2.10 2.08
CA ASN A 9 4.20 1.74 1.31
C ASN A 9 5.03 0.61 1.93
N LYS A 10 4.94 0.40 3.24
CA LYS A 10 5.60 -0.72 3.95
C LYS A 10 5.25 -2.08 3.34
N LEU A 11 4.02 -2.27 2.84
CA LEU A 11 3.59 -3.51 2.20
C LEU A 11 4.37 -3.82 0.90
N ASN A 12 4.94 -2.82 0.25
CA ASN A 12 5.78 -3.02 -0.93
C ASN A 12 7.11 -3.73 -0.62
N GLY A 13 7.56 -3.67 0.62
CA GLY A 13 8.76 -4.37 1.09
C GLY A 13 8.57 -5.88 1.27
N LEU A 14 7.33 -6.37 1.34
CA LEU A 14 7.06 -7.80 1.49
C LEU A 14 7.38 -8.55 0.19
N PRO A 15 8.21 -9.61 0.25
CA PRO A 15 8.53 -10.42 -0.90
C PRO A 15 7.34 -11.32 -1.23
N LEU A 16 6.69 -11.09 -2.37
CA LEU A 16 5.55 -11.89 -2.85
C LEU A 16 5.99 -12.97 -3.84
N ARG A 17 7.23 -13.45 -3.74
CA ARG A 17 7.80 -14.43 -4.69
C ARG A 17 7.04 -15.74 -4.76
N THR A 18 6.52 -16.21 -3.63
CA THR A 18 5.83 -17.50 -3.55
C THR A 18 4.46 -17.47 -4.20
N PHE A 19 3.94 -16.27 -4.48
CA PHE A 19 2.64 -16.09 -5.12
C PHE A 19 2.73 -16.30 -6.62
N GLU A 20 1.76 -16.99 -7.16
CA GLU A 20 1.49 -17.04 -8.59
C GLU A 20 0.63 -15.84 -9.02
N ASP A 21 0.45 -15.66 -10.33
CA ASP A 21 -0.30 -14.53 -10.89
C ASP A 21 -1.72 -14.43 -10.31
N SER A 22 -2.47 -15.54 -10.33
CA SER A 22 -3.84 -15.61 -9.79
C SER A 22 -3.90 -15.35 -8.28
N GLU A 23 -2.92 -15.82 -7.53
CA GLU A 23 -2.84 -15.63 -6.09
C GLU A 23 -2.53 -14.18 -5.72
N MET A 24 -1.66 -13.49 -6.49
CA MET A 24 -1.46 -12.06 -6.36
C MET A 24 -2.75 -11.28 -6.65
N ASN A 25 -3.51 -11.70 -7.66
CA ASN A 25 -4.79 -11.08 -7.97
C ASN A 25 -5.77 -11.24 -6.81
N ILE A 26 -5.85 -12.43 -6.20
CA ILE A 26 -6.68 -12.69 -5.02
C ILE A 26 -6.23 -11.80 -3.85
N LEU A 27 -4.92 -11.74 -3.54
CA LEU A 27 -4.40 -10.90 -2.47
C LEU A 27 -4.82 -9.42 -2.64
N PHE A 28 -4.62 -8.86 -3.83
CA PHE A 28 -4.95 -7.45 -4.06
C PHE A 28 -6.45 -7.18 -4.19
N SER A 29 -7.25 -8.15 -4.60
CA SER A 29 -8.72 -8.09 -4.49
C SER A 29 -9.16 -8.04 -3.03
N ILE A 30 -8.54 -8.84 -2.16
CA ILE A 30 -8.79 -8.80 -0.72
C ILE A 30 -8.42 -7.42 -0.16
N ILE A 31 -7.22 -6.89 -0.48
CA ILE A 31 -6.76 -5.59 -0.01
C ILE A 31 -7.72 -4.47 -0.44
N ALA A 32 -8.23 -4.50 -1.67
CA ALA A 32 -9.20 -3.53 -2.15
C ALA A 32 -10.50 -3.51 -1.32
N GLN A 33 -10.94 -4.66 -0.85
CA GLN A 33 -12.18 -4.81 -0.08
C GLN A 33 -11.99 -4.55 1.43
N VAL A 34 -10.82 -4.87 1.98
CA VAL A 34 -10.49 -4.64 3.42
C VAL A 34 -10.31 -3.16 3.73
N ARG A 35 -9.97 -2.38 2.70
CA ARG A 35 -9.73 -0.95 2.82
C ARG A 35 -10.92 -0.22 3.45
N ASP A 36 -10.62 0.62 4.44
CA ASP A 36 -11.58 1.49 5.14
C ASP A 36 -12.75 0.73 5.84
N LYS A 37 -12.57 -0.57 6.12
CA LYS A 37 -13.58 -1.39 6.84
C LYS A 37 -13.31 -1.58 8.33
N ASP A 38 -12.41 -0.80 8.91
CA ASP A 38 -12.13 -0.75 10.36
C ASP A 38 -11.95 -2.14 11.01
N LEU A 39 -11.19 -3.05 10.39
CA LEU A 39 -10.88 -4.40 10.87
C LEU A 39 -12.08 -5.35 10.97
N LYS A 40 -13.20 -5.00 10.38
CA LYS A 40 -14.31 -5.92 10.29
C LYS A 40 -13.93 -7.09 9.40
N GLU A 41 -14.47 -8.23 9.76
CA GLU A 41 -14.49 -9.40 8.91
C GLU A 41 -15.05 -9.04 7.51
N VAL A 42 -14.34 -9.45 6.47
CA VAL A 42 -14.76 -9.19 5.09
C VAL A 42 -15.14 -10.51 4.46
N THR A 43 -16.36 -10.56 3.98
CA THR A 43 -16.92 -11.72 3.28
C THR A 43 -16.94 -11.45 1.78
N PHE A 44 -16.45 -12.41 1.00
CA PHE A 44 -16.54 -12.45 -0.45
C PHE A 44 -17.41 -13.63 -0.87
N THR A 45 -18.23 -13.44 -1.89
CA THR A 45 -18.75 -14.58 -2.63
C THR A 45 -17.67 -15.09 -3.60
N PHE A 46 -17.73 -16.38 -3.96
CA PHE A 46 -16.77 -16.94 -4.92
C PHE A 46 -16.88 -16.27 -6.29
N ASP A 47 -18.09 -15.92 -6.71
CA ASP A 47 -18.31 -15.24 -7.98
C ASP A 47 -17.71 -13.85 -8.00
N GLU A 48 -17.93 -13.03 -6.95
CA GLU A 48 -17.30 -11.72 -6.82
C GLU A 48 -15.78 -11.84 -6.87
N LEU A 49 -15.20 -12.79 -6.14
CA LEU A 49 -13.76 -12.97 -6.09
C LEU A 49 -13.20 -13.42 -7.43
N ARG A 50 -13.87 -14.35 -8.13
CA ARG A 50 -13.51 -14.82 -9.47
C ARG A 50 -13.53 -13.68 -10.50
N GLU A 51 -14.56 -12.85 -10.45
CA GLU A 51 -14.71 -11.70 -11.35
C GLU A 51 -13.59 -10.68 -11.09
N GLN A 52 -13.36 -10.27 -9.84
CA GLN A 52 -12.35 -9.28 -9.48
C GLN A 52 -10.94 -9.71 -9.82
N CYS A 53 -10.57 -10.95 -9.50
CA CYS A 53 -9.23 -11.44 -9.79
C CYS A 53 -9.07 -11.94 -11.24
N ARG A 54 -10.10 -11.81 -12.08
CA ARG A 54 -10.16 -12.35 -13.45
C ARG A 54 -9.70 -13.82 -13.50
N TYR A 55 -10.10 -14.58 -12.50
CA TYR A 55 -9.76 -15.98 -12.41
C TYR A 55 -10.46 -16.76 -13.52
N ARG A 56 -9.75 -16.89 -14.65
CA ARG A 56 -10.22 -17.62 -15.85
C ARG A 56 -9.38 -18.89 -16.01
N PRO A 57 -9.83 -19.98 -15.45
CA PRO A 57 -9.17 -21.27 -15.69
C PRO A 57 -9.32 -21.71 -17.14
N LYS A 58 -8.36 -22.52 -17.59
CA LYS A 58 -8.32 -23.05 -18.97
C LYS A 58 -9.45 -24.05 -19.29
N SER A 59 -10.23 -24.49 -18.28
CA SER A 59 -11.33 -25.47 -18.40
C SER A 59 -12.45 -25.16 -17.41
N ASN A 60 -13.60 -25.83 -17.54
CA ASN A 60 -14.70 -25.75 -16.59
C ASN A 60 -14.20 -26.13 -15.18
N ILE A 61 -14.00 -25.14 -14.33
CA ILE A 61 -13.55 -25.34 -12.96
C ILE A 61 -14.75 -25.63 -12.08
N THR A 62 -14.63 -26.70 -11.31
CA THR A 62 -15.57 -27.03 -10.26
C THR A 62 -15.38 -26.13 -9.04
N ILE A 63 -16.39 -26.07 -8.17
CA ILE A 63 -16.26 -25.37 -6.87
C ILE A 63 -15.10 -25.96 -6.06
N GLN A 64 -14.90 -27.29 -6.13
CA GLN A 64 -13.81 -27.97 -5.45
C GLN A 64 -12.44 -27.50 -5.92
N ASP A 65 -12.24 -27.26 -7.21
CA ASP A 65 -10.96 -26.76 -7.74
C ASP A 65 -10.68 -25.33 -7.28
N PHE A 66 -11.71 -24.49 -7.23
CA PHE A 66 -11.59 -23.14 -6.71
C PHE A 66 -11.28 -23.13 -5.21
N VAL A 67 -11.93 -23.98 -4.42
CA VAL A 67 -11.62 -24.17 -2.99
C VAL A 67 -10.17 -24.62 -2.79
N LYS A 68 -9.64 -25.53 -3.61
CA LYS A 68 -8.22 -25.92 -3.57
C LYS A 68 -7.30 -24.75 -3.86
N ALA A 69 -7.60 -23.96 -4.90
CA ALA A 69 -6.82 -22.74 -5.22
C ALA A 69 -6.83 -21.74 -4.05
N LEU A 70 -7.99 -21.53 -3.40
CA LEU A 70 -8.10 -20.69 -2.22
C LEU A 70 -7.34 -21.26 -1.02
N GLN A 71 -7.28 -22.57 -0.84
CA GLN A 71 -6.50 -23.23 0.22
C GLN A 71 -4.99 -22.97 0.05
N VAL A 72 -4.48 -23.10 -1.18
CA VAL A 72 -3.07 -22.80 -1.50
C VAL A 72 -2.78 -21.32 -1.24
N THR A 73 -3.64 -20.43 -1.75
CA THR A 73 -3.50 -18.98 -1.53
C THR A 73 -3.54 -18.65 -0.04
N LYS A 74 -4.47 -19.24 0.72
CA LYS A 74 -4.57 -19.07 2.19
C LYS A 74 -3.26 -19.39 2.89
N THR A 75 -2.60 -20.49 2.51
CA THR A 75 -1.32 -20.89 3.13
C THR A 75 -0.27 -19.83 2.92
N LYS A 76 -0.18 -19.26 1.72
CA LYS A 76 0.75 -18.17 1.39
C LYS A 76 0.39 -16.85 2.07
N LEU A 77 -0.91 -16.54 2.17
CA LEU A 77 -1.40 -15.34 2.88
C LEU A 77 -1.09 -15.40 4.39
N LYS A 78 -1.20 -16.59 5.00
CA LYS A 78 -0.82 -16.79 6.40
C LYS A 78 0.67 -16.63 6.66
N ALA A 79 1.51 -16.87 5.66
CA ALA A 79 2.95 -16.68 5.71
C ALA A 79 3.39 -15.24 5.36
N LEU A 80 2.44 -14.31 5.20
CA LEU A 80 2.74 -12.89 5.08
C LEU A 80 2.88 -12.28 6.49
N ASP A 81 4.06 -12.46 7.05
CA ASP A 81 4.39 -11.99 8.37
C ASP A 81 5.12 -10.63 8.26
N TYR A 82 4.85 -9.79 9.22
CA TYR A 82 5.56 -8.53 9.42
C TYR A 82 6.42 -8.65 10.66
N GLU A 83 7.72 -8.63 10.45
CA GLU A 83 8.71 -8.60 11.52
C GLU A 83 9.08 -7.16 11.83
N GLU A 84 8.95 -6.77 13.09
CA GLU A 84 9.41 -5.50 13.61
C GLU A 84 10.56 -5.75 14.60
N ILE A 85 11.72 -5.21 14.26
CA ILE A 85 12.91 -5.32 15.10
C ILE A 85 13.15 -3.95 15.74
N THR A 86 13.10 -3.90 17.07
CA THR A 86 13.30 -2.68 17.85
C THR A 86 14.43 -2.84 18.88
N ASN A 87 14.75 -1.77 19.59
CA ASN A 87 15.75 -1.75 20.65
C ASN A 87 17.13 -2.34 20.25
N GLY A 88 17.59 -2.01 19.02
CA GLY A 88 18.89 -2.48 18.54
C GLY A 88 18.96 -3.98 18.25
N GLY A 89 17.83 -4.61 17.95
CA GLY A 89 17.75 -6.04 17.62
C GLY A 89 17.39 -6.93 18.82
N LEU A 90 17.09 -6.34 19.98
CA LEU A 90 16.77 -7.10 21.18
C LEU A 90 15.29 -7.51 21.24
N ASP A 91 14.40 -6.70 20.63
CA ASP A 91 12.97 -6.99 20.61
C ASP A 91 12.56 -7.32 19.18
N ILE A 92 12.07 -8.53 18.98
CA ILE A 92 11.58 -9.04 17.69
C ILE A 92 10.10 -9.34 17.88
N VAL A 93 9.26 -8.68 17.10
CA VAL A 93 7.82 -8.90 17.08
C VAL A 93 7.43 -9.36 15.69
N ASP A 94 6.90 -10.58 15.60
CA ASP A 94 6.41 -11.17 14.36
C ASP A 94 4.90 -11.29 14.40
N LYS A 95 4.22 -10.79 13.37
CA LYS A 95 2.75 -10.77 13.29
C LYS A 95 2.29 -11.10 11.90
N SER A 96 1.38 -12.06 11.80
CA SER A 96 0.70 -12.36 10.53
C SER A 96 -0.28 -11.26 10.13
N LEU A 97 -0.23 -10.84 8.88
CA LEU A 97 -1.13 -9.81 8.32
C LEU A 97 -2.61 -10.22 8.42
N PHE A 98 -2.89 -11.51 8.22
CA PHE A 98 -4.24 -12.08 8.26
C PHE A 98 -4.34 -13.14 9.35
N ILE A 99 -5.36 -13.03 10.23
CA ILE A 99 -5.55 -13.91 11.38
C ILE A 99 -6.73 -14.87 11.22
N GLY A 100 -7.70 -14.56 10.36
CA GLY A 100 -8.87 -15.39 10.12
C GLY A 100 -9.06 -15.67 8.63
N PHE A 101 -9.30 -16.96 8.32
CA PHE A 101 -9.69 -17.43 6.99
C PHE A 101 -10.72 -18.55 7.13
N GLU A 102 -11.91 -18.32 6.58
CA GLU A 102 -12.94 -19.37 6.47
C GLU A 102 -13.28 -19.54 4.98
N ILE A 103 -13.05 -20.74 4.45
CA ILE A 103 -13.44 -21.11 3.10
C ILE A 103 -14.68 -21.98 3.20
N LEU A 104 -15.83 -21.39 2.99
CA LEU A 104 -17.14 -22.02 3.14
C LEU A 104 -17.63 -22.49 1.76
N GLY A 105 -17.11 -23.62 1.28
CA GLY A 105 -17.37 -24.11 -0.07
C GLY A 105 -18.85 -24.41 -0.36
N THR A 106 -19.63 -24.87 0.65
CA THR A 106 -21.07 -25.11 0.53
C THR A 106 -21.90 -23.83 0.42
N GLN A 107 -21.37 -22.71 0.91
CA GLN A 107 -21.99 -21.38 0.82
C GLN A 107 -21.36 -20.52 -0.26
N GLU A 108 -20.32 -21.02 -0.92
CA GLU A 108 -19.51 -20.31 -1.91
C GLU A 108 -18.98 -18.96 -1.40
N LYS A 109 -18.46 -18.96 -0.16
CA LYS A 109 -17.96 -17.76 0.51
C LYS A 109 -16.53 -17.92 1.03
N LEU A 110 -15.80 -16.83 0.98
CA LEU A 110 -14.51 -16.65 1.65
C LEU A 110 -14.65 -15.55 2.69
N VAL A 111 -14.31 -15.84 3.93
CA VAL A 111 -14.31 -14.86 5.01
C VAL A 111 -12.87 -14.62 5.45
N ILE A 112 -12.49 -13.35 5.59
CA ILE A 112 -11.13 -12.94 5.93
C ILE A 112 -11.15 -11.91 7.04
N GLN A 113 -10.23 -12.08 7.99
CA GLN A 113 -10.00 -11.14 9.07
C GLN A 113 -8.55 -10.67 9.08
N VAL A 114 -8.35 -9.35 9.10
CA VAL A 114 -7.04 -8.71 9.22
C VAL A 114 -6.67 -8.57 10.68
N HIS A 115 -5.38 -8.75 10.99
CA HIS A 115 -4.90 -8.55 12.35
C HIS A 115 -5.08 -7.09 12.80
N PRO A 116 -5.54 -6.82 14.02
CA PRO A 116 -5.82 -5.46 14.52
C PRO A 116 -4.67 -4.47 14.39
N ASP A 117 -3.45 -4.91 14.59
CA ASP A 117 -2.25 -4.06 14.53
C ASP A 117 -1.93 -3.57 13.12
N PHE A 118 -2.52 -4.18 12.09
CA PHE A 118 -2.36 -3.75 10.70
C PHE A 118 -3.48 -2.83 10.21
N LYS A 119 -4.33 -2.35 11.11
CA LYS A 119 -5.38 -1.39 10.78
C LYS A 119 -4.88 -0.21 9.97
N ASP A 120 -3.75 0.37 10.37
CA ASP A 120 -3.19 1.56 9.74
C ASP A 120 -2.54 1.27 8.37
N ILE A 121 -2.33 -0.01 8.02
CA ILE A 121 -1.83 -0.37 6.69
C ILE A 121 -2.89 -0.19 5.62
N PHE A 122 -4.18 -0.34 5.97
CA PHE A 122 -5.29 -0.32 5.01
C PHE A 122 -6.28 0.82 5.22
N ASN A 123 -6.25 1.49 6.38
CA ASN A 123 -7.28 2.47 6.73
C ASN A 123 -6.72 3.88 6.87
N LYS A 124 -7.56 4.90 6.57
CA LYS A 124 -7.29 6.33 6.79
C LYS A 124 -5.94 6.82 6.23
N LEU A 125 -5.50 6.25 5.12
CA LEU A 125 -4.20 6.55 4.52
C LEU A 125 -4.21 7.93 3.86
N THR A 126 -3.46 8.87 4.42
CA THR A 126 -3.30 10.23 3.89
C THR A 126 -1.93 10.45 3.25
N LEU A 127 -0.89 9.85 3.80
CA LEU A 127 0.51 9.96 3.35
C LEU A 127 1.18 8.59 3.32
N GLY A 128 2.26 8.47 2.53
CA GLY A 128 3.10 7.27 2.51
C GLY A 128 2.38 6.00 2.03
N TYR A 129 1.47 6.13 1.06
CA TYR A 129 0.68 5.02 0.54
C TYR A 129 0.91 4.79 -0.95
N THR A 130 0.70 3.54 -1.35
CA THR A 130 0.57 3.11 -2.74
C THR A 130 -0.90 2.94 -3.07
N SER A 131 -1.31 3.40 -4.25
CA SER A 131 -2.71 3.29 -4.70
C SER A 131 -2.75 3.11 -6.22
N PHE A 132 -3.60 2.18 -6.66
CA PHE A 132 -3.82 1.85 -8.07
C PHE A 132 -5.17 1.17 -8.30
N ASP A 133 -5.57 1.12 -9.55
CA ASP A 133 -6.77 0.42 -9.98
C ASP A 133 -6.53 -1.09 -10.02
N LEU A 134 -7.44 -1.86 -9.39
CA LEU A 134 -7.36 -3.32 -9.36
C LEU A 134 -7.46 -3.93 -10.77
N ILE A 135 -8.31 -3.37 -11.63
CA ILE A 135 -8.52 -3.87 -13.00
C ILE A 135 -7.22 -3.73 -13.81
N GLU A 136 -6.52 -2.61 -13.64
CA GLU A 136 -5.22 -2.37 -14.27
C GLU A 136 -4.20 -3.41 -13.77
N PHE A 137 -4.10 -3.62 -12.45
CA PHE A 137 -3.18 -4.58 -11.85
C PHE A 137 -3.42 -6.02 -12.32
N VAL A 138 -4.67 -6.45 -12.35
CA VAL A 138 -5.06 -7.82 -12.73
C VAL A 138 -4.82 -8.07 -14.22
N SER A 139 -4.77 -7.03 -15.06
CA SER A 139 -4.45 -7.15 -16.50
C SER A 139 -2.98 -7.51 -16.77
N ILE A 140 -2.07 -7.25 -15.83
CA ILE A 140 -0.65 -7.56 -15.92
C ILE A 140 -0.46 -9.07 -15.73
N GLN A 141 0.23 -9.75 -16.64
CA GLN A 141 0.39 -11.20 -16.61
C GLN A 141 1.67 -11.68 -15.90
N SER A 142 2.70 -10.85 -15.87
CA SER A 142 3.98 -11.21 -15.27
C SER A 142 4.04 -10.83 -13.80
N ILE A 143 4.38 -11.79 -12.93
CA ILE A 143 4.60 -11.55 -11.49
C ILE A 143 5.68 -10.48 -11.25
N TYR A 144 6.75 -10.52 -12.06
CA TYR A 144 7.81 -9.51 -11.98
C TYR A 144 7.28 -8.13 -12.38
N ALA A 145 6.49 -8.06 -13.46
CA ALA A 145 5.87 -6.82 -13.89
C ALA A 145 4.89 -6.29 -12.84
N LYS A 146 4.10 -7.14 -12.19
CA LYS A 146 3.23 -6.77 -11.06
C LYS A 146 4.01 -6.19 -9.88
N THR A 147 5.15 -6.80 -9.56
CA THR A 147 5.99 -6.29 -8.47
C THR A 147 6.59 -4.93 -8.82
N ILE A 148 7.14 -4.77 -10.03
CA ILE A 148 7.67 -3.49 -10.52
C ILE A 148 6.55 -2.45 -10.59
N TYR A 149 5.38 -2.80 -11.11
CA TYR A 149 4.20 -1.92 -11.17
C TYR A 149 3.88 -1.31 -9.80
N ARG A 150 3.86 -2.10 -8.73
CA ARG A 150 3.62 -1.62 -7.37
C ARG A 150 4.67 -0.61 -6.92
N MET A 151 5.95 -0.86 -7.24
CA MET A 151 7.04 0.09 -6.97
C MET A 151 6.83 1.39 -7.74
N LEU A 152 6.54 1.33 -9.04
CA LEU A 152 6.31 2.52 -9.84
C LEU A 152 5.09 3.31 -9.35
N LYS A 153 3.98 2.63 -8.98
CA LYS A 153 2.79 3.30 -8.41
C LYS A 153 3.05 3.95 -7.06
N GLN A 154 4.00 3.46 -6.27
CA GLN A 154 4.46 4.14 -5.06
C GLN A 154 5.05 5.53 -5.36
N PHE A 155 5.79 5.64 -6.46
CA PHE A 155 6.48 6.87 -6.88
C PHE A 155 5.78 7.60 -8.04
N ARG A 156 4.47 7.34 -8.26
CA ARG A 156 3.71 7.87 -9.41
C ARG A 156 3.78 9.38 -9.58
N THR A 157 3.86 10.14 -8.49
CA THR A 157 3.95 11.60 -8.51
C THR A 157 5.38 12.12 -8.67
N GLN A 158 6.38 11.25 -8.44
CA GLN A 158 7.79 11.57 -8.60
C GLN A 158 8.25 11.35 -10.04
N GLY A 159 7.69 10.36 -10.75
CA GLY A 159 7.99 10.04 -12.15
C GLY A 159 9.29 9.26 -12.34
N TRP A 160 9.93 8.81 -11.27
CA TRP A 160 11.10 7.94 -11.35
C TRP A 160 11.26 7.06 -10.11
N TRP A 161 11.87 5.90 -10.31
CA TRP A 161 12.29 4.98 -9.26
C TRP A 161 13.67 4.43 -9.56
N GLN A 162 14.57 4.56 -8.60
CA GLN A 162 15.92 4.04 -8.68
C GLN A 162 16.13 3.00 -7.59
N VAL A 163 16.81 1.89 -7.95
CA VAL A 163 17.01 0.76 -7.06
C VAL A 163 18.39 0.15 -7.29
N SER A 164 19.08 -0.29 -6.22
CA SER A 164 20.33 -1.04 -6.31
C SER A 164 20.07 -2.41 -6.94
N ILE A 165 21.10 -3.03 -7.52
CA ILE A 165 20.97 -4.38 -8.11
C ILE A 165 20.62 -5.40 -7.03
N GLU A 166 21.15 -5.24 -5.83
CA GLU A 166 20.91 -6.12 -4.67
C GLU A 166 19.44 -6.01 -4.24
N ASP A 167 18.94 -4.78 -4.02
CA ASP A 167 17.55 -4.55 -3.65
C ASP A 167 16.58 -4.97 -4.75
N PHE A 168 16.92 -4.72 -6.02
CA PHE A 168 16.13 -5.17 -7.14
C PHE A 168 15.96 -6.71 -7.12
N LYS A 169 17.07 -7.43 -6.96
CA LYS A 169 17.03 -8.89 -6.87
C LYS A 169 16.25 -9.37 -5.65
N ARG A 170 16.41 -8.73 -4.51
CA ARG A 170 15.71 -9.05 -3.27
C ARG A 170 14.20 -8.81 -3.40
N LEU A 171 13.78 -7.62 -3.84
CA LEU A 171 12.37 -7.24 -3.97
C LEU A 171 11.60 -8.12 -4.98
N LEU A 172 12.25 -8.44 -6.10
CA LEU A 172 11.68 -9.32 -7.11
C LEU A 172 11.96 -10.80 -6.84
N SER A 173 12.76 -11.10 -5.82
CA SER A 173 13.24 -12.44 -5.50
C SER A 173 13.79 -13.14 -6.74
N VAL A 174 14.66 -12.45 -7.46
CA VAL A 174 15.31 -12.98 -8.67
C VAL A 174 16.16 -14.19 -8.31
N PRO A 175 16.03 -15.32 -9.00
CA PRO A 175 16.86 -16.48 -8.75
C PRO A 175 18.36 -16.14 -8.85
N GLU A 176 19.18 -16.68 -7.95
CA GLU A 176 20.65 -16.45 -7.95
C GLU A 176 21.31 -16.91 -9.25
N SER A 177 20.75 -17.94 -9.89
CA SER A 177 21.21 -18.47 -11.18
C SER A 177 21.03 -17.47 -12.34
N TYR A 178 20.24 -16.41 -12.19
CA TYR A 178 20.01 -15.45 -13.26
C TYR A 178 21.20 -14.52 -13.45
N LYS A 179 21.74 -14.53 -14.67
CA LYS A 179 22.72 -13.55 -15.14
C LYS A 179 22.00 -12.27 -15.56
N SER A 180 22.75 -11.18 -15.76
CA SER A 180 22.16 -9.90 -16.22
C SER A 180 21.36 -10.06 -17.52
N SER A 181 21.78 -10.93 -18.43
CA SER A 181 21.04 -11.23 -19.68
C SER A 181 19.71 -11.94 -19.44
N ASP A 182 19.59 -12.74 -18.36
CA ASP A 182 18.34 -13.40 -17.99
C ASP A 182 17.37 -12.40 -17.37
N ILE A 183 17.89 -11.52 -16.52
CA ILE A 183 17.11 -10.39 -15.95
C ILE A 183 16.55 -9.53 -17.09
N ASP A 184 17.39 -9.18 -18.08
CA ASP A 184 16.95 -8.39 -19.23
C ASP A 184 15.83 -9.07 -20.01
N LYS A 185 16.00 -10.34 -20.35
CA LYS A 185 15.07 -11.07 -21.22
C LYS A 185 13.79 -11.50 -20.50
N ARG A 186 13.89 -11.93 -19.24
CA ARG A 186 12.78 -12.58 -18.52
C ARG A 186 12.03 -11.62 -17.60
N ILE A 187 12.66 -10.50 -17.20
CA ILE A 187 12.07 -9.54 -16.26
C ILE A 187 11.87 -8.19 -16.94
N LEU A 188 12.97 -7.52 -17.34
CA LEU A 188 12.90 -6.13 -17.75
C LEU A 188 12.16 -5.92 -19.07
N LYS A 189 12.49 -6.71 -20.11
CA LYS A 189 11.84 -6.59 -21.42
C LYS A 189 10.33 -6.85 -21.32
N PRO A 190 9.83 -7.97 -20.76
CA PRO A 190 8.39 -8.19 -20.60
C PRO A 190 7.69 -7.14 -19.74
N THR A 191 8.40 -6.59 -18.74
CA THR A 191 7.86 -5.52 -17.89
C THR A 191 7.65 -4.24 -18.69
N LEU A 192 8.65 -3.81 -19.46
CA LEU A 192 8.53 -2.61 -20.30
C LEU A 192 7.44 -2.76 -21.37
N GLU A 193 7.29 -3.95 -21.96
CA GLU A 193 6.25 -4.25 -22.93
C GLU A 193 4.84 -4.22 -22.34
N GLN A 194 4.66 -4.68 -21.08
CA GLN A 194 3.35 -4.70 -20.43
C GLN A 194 2.97 -3.39 -19.75
N LEU A 195 3.95 -2.67 -19.19
CA LEU A 195 3.70 -1.48 -18.39
C LEU A 195 3.91 -0.18 -19.15
N GLY A 196 4.78 -0.18 -20.16
CA GLY A 196 5.17 1.01 -20.92
C GLY A 196 4.39 1.17 -22.22
N GLY A 197 4.41 2.37 -22.74
CA GLY A 197 3.86 2.74 -24.06
C GLY A 197 3.95 4.25 -24.24
N SER A 198 3.69 4.69 -25.46
CA SER A 198 3.59 6.11 -25.82
C SER A 198 2.15 6.56 -26.03
N ASP A 199 1.21 5.62 -26.09
CA ASP A 199 -0.20 5.85 -26.30
C ASP A 199 -0.95 6.19 -25.02
N GLU A 200 -2.20 6.63 -25.14
CA GLU A 200 -3.02 7.01 -23.98
C GLU A 200 -3.42 5.83 -23.10
N ASN A 201 -3.33 4.61 -23.62
CA ASN A 201 -3.69 3.38 -22.92
C ASN A 201 -2.51 2.76 -22.16
N ALA A 202 -1.31 3.33 -22.29
CA ALA A 202 -0.15 2.85 -21.56
C ALA A 202 -0.32 3.05 -20.05
N ILE A 203 -0.01 2.02 -19.26
CA ILE A 203 -0.07 2.08 -17.78
C ILE A 203 0.88 3.16 -17.27
N PHE A 204 2.10 3.21 -17.81
CA PHE A 204 3.07 4.29 -17.56
C PHE A 204 3.51 4.87 -18.90
N LYS A 205 3.08 6.11 -19.17
CA LYS A 205 3.46 6.82 -20.38
C LYS A 205 4.95 7.08 -20.43
N ASN A 206 5.55 6.83 -21.56
CA ASN A 206 6.97 7.08 -21.82
C ASN A 206 7.92 6.36 -20.82
N LEU A 207 7.53 5.18 -20.33
CA LEU A 207 8.34 4.39 -19.42
C LEU A 207 9.69 4.03 -20.06
N LYS A 208 10.78 4.47 -19.42
CA LYS A 208 12.17 4.21 -19.84
C LYS A 208 12.92 3.51 -18.72
N LEU A 209 13.90 2.71 -19.11
CA LEU A 209 14.80 2.01 -18.20
C LEU A 209 16.24 2.41 -18.51
N GLU A 210 16.92 2.91 -17.49
CA GLU A 210 18.36 3.18 -17.51
C GLU A 210 19.08 2.15 -16.61
N LYS A 211 20.23 1.63 -17.11
CA LYS A 211 21.12 0.75 -16.35
C LYS A 211 22.24 1.58 -15.72
N ILE A 212 22.22 1.69 -14.41
CA ILE A 212 23.24 2.43 -13.67
C ILE A 212 24.50 1.57 -13.55
N LYS A 213 25.61 2.11 -14.02
CA LYS A 213 26.91 1.42 -14.04
C LYS A 213 27.98 2.26 -13.36
N LYS A 214 28.87 1.60 -12.60
CA LYS A 214 30.11 2.18 -12.10
C LYS A 214 31.27 1.82 -13.03
N LYS A 215 32.28 2.67 -13.08
CA LYS A 215 33.53 2.43 -13.81
C LYS A 215 34.21 1.18 -13.25
N GLY A 216 34.44 0.19 -14.09
CA GLY A 216 35.08 -1.09 -13.72
C GLY A 216 36.28 -1.36 -14.62
N ARG A 217 37.01 -2.49 -14.37
CA ARG A 217 38.20 -2.89 -15.14
C ARG A 217 37.95 -3.26 -16.60
N GLY A 218 36.66 -3.33 -17.06
CA GLY A 218 36.28 -3.72 -18.42
C GLY A 218 35.52 -2.62 -19.18
N ARG A 219 35.40 -2.76 -20.52
CA ARG A 219 34.71 -1.81 -21.40
C ARG A 219 33.23 -1.55 -21.06
N GLY A 220 32.57 -2.45 -20.32
CA GLY A 220 31.13 -2.38 -20.02
C GLY A 220 30.75 -1.75 -18.68
N GLY A 221 31.73 -1.53 -17.76
CA GLY A 221 31.44 -1.14 -16.38
C GLY A 221 30.72 -2.23 -15.58
N VAL A 222 30.54 -1.99 -14.27
CA VAL A 222 29.82 -2.89 -13.37
C VAL A 222 28.40 -2.35 -13.15
N LEU A 223 27.39 -3.16 -13.42
CA LEU A 223 25.99 -2.80 -13.17
C LEU A 223 25.76 -2.69 -11.66
N THR A 224 25.25 -1.53 -11.22
CA THR A 224 25.00 -1.26 -9.80
C THR A 224 23.54 -1.03 -9.49
N GLY A 225 22.71 -0.80 -10.50
CA GLY A 225 21.28 -0.60 -10.28
C GLY A 225 20.51 -0.33 -11.56
N TYR A 226 19.23 -0.08 -11.36
CA TYR A 226 18.29 0.29 -12.39
C TYR A 226 17.59 1.58 -12.02
N LYS A 227 17.27 2.41 -13.02
CA LYS A 227 16.43 3.59 -12.90
C LYS A 227 15.29 3.50 -13.91
N PHE A 228 14.09 3.57 -13.43
CA PHE A 228 12.88 3.68 -14.23
C PHE A 228 12.42 5.13 -14.22
N GLU A 229 12.03 5.66 -15.37
CA GLU A 229 11.50 7.00 -15.54
C GLU A 229 10.25 6.95 -16.39
N TRP A 230 9.22 7.71 -16.01
CA TRP A 230 7.95 7.80 -16.72
C TRP A 230 7.33 9.16 -16.53
N GLU A 231 6.30 9.45 -17.30
CA GLU A 231 5.52 10.66 -17.15
C GLU A 231 4.69 10.62 -15.85
N THR A 232 4.78 11.69 -15.05
CA THR A 232 4.14 11.73 -13.74
C THR A 232 2.62 11.73 -13.86
N GLU A 233 1.95 10.98 -13.00
CA GLU A 233 0.52 11.14 -12.81
C GLU A 233 0.25 12.45 -12.03
N GLU A 234 -0.61 13.33 -12.57
CA GLU A 234 -1.06 14.50 -11.84
C GLU A 234 -1.74 14.05 -10.55
N ARG A 235 -1.39 14.68 -9.43
CA ARG A 235 -2.16 14.51 -8.19
C ARG A 235 -3.58 14.99 -8.49
N LYS A 236 -4.51 14.08 -8.68
CA LYS A 236 -5.93 14.41 -8.55
C LYS A 236 -6.09 14.95 -7.14
N GLN A 237 -6.10 16.28 -7.00
CA GLN A 237 -6.48 16.90 -5.75
C GLN A 237 -7.86 16.35 -5.43
N PHE A 238 -7.95 15.59 -4.35
CA PHE A 238 -9.23 15.22 -3.79
C PHE A 238 -9.84 16.52 -3.24
N THR A 239 -10.50 17.25 -4.12
CA THR A 239 -11.45 18.28 -3.70
C THR A 239 -12.62 17.48 -3.13
N PRO A 240 -12.84 17.49 -1.80
CA PRO A 240 -14.05 16.91 -1.26
C PRO A 240 -15.19 17.61 -1.99
N LYS A 241 -16.02 16.87 -2.74
CA LYS A 241 -17.26 17.43 -3.29
C LYS A 241 -17.94 18.11 -2.13
N PRO A 242 -18.27 19.41 -2.24
CA PRO A 242 -19.05 20.06 -1.19
C PRO A 242 -20.33 19.24 -1.06
N THR A 243 -20.43 18.47 -0.02
CA THR A 243 -21.69 17.89 0.40
C THR A 243 -22.59 19.08 0.63
N LYS A 244 -23.51 19.31 -0.32
CA LYS A 244 -24.64 20.18 -0.09
C LYS A 244 -25.50 19.51 0.99
N SER A 245 -25.01 19.52 2.22
CA SER A 245 -25.85 19.33 3.36
C SER A 245 -26.81 20.54 3.28
N LYS A 246 -28.03 20.27 2.94
CA LYS A 246 -29.12 21.17 3.28
C LYS A 246 -29.14 21.21 4.81
N VAL A 247 -28.31 22.09 5.38
CA VAL A 247 -28.47 22.48 6.77
C VAL A 247 -29.88 23.06 6.84
N LYS A 248 -30.83 22.27 7.29
CA LYS A 248 -32.07 22.79 7.81
C LYS A 248 -31.63 23.78 8.89
N LYS A 249 -31.83 25.06 8.65
CA LYS A 249 -31.75 26.07 9.70
C LYS A 249 -32.83 25.70 10.71
N GLU A 250 -32.43 24.94 11.73
CA GLU A 250 -33.27 24.84 12.91
C GLU A 250 -33.34 26.25 13.50
N LYS A 251 -34.59 26.78 13.68
CA LYS A 251 -34.77 28.02 14.40
C LYS A 251 -34.24 27.81 15.80
N LEU A 252 -33.25 28.60 16.18
CA LEU A 252 -32.78 28.64 17.55
C LEU A 252 -33.99 28.98 18.48
N PRO A 253 -34.12 28.30 19.64
CA PRO A 253 -35.12 28.66 20.63
C PRO A 253 -34.90 30.08 21.10
N GLU A 254 -35.98 30.81 21.41
CA GLU A 254 -35.98 32.25 21.80
C GLU A 254 -35.05 32.57 22.97
N TRP A 255 -34.70 31.57 23.83
CA TRP A 255 -33.76 31.77 24.92
C TRP A 255 -32.28 31.92 24.45
N ALA A 256 -31.96 31.56 23.24
CA ALA A 256 -30.58 31.65 22.67
C ALA A 256 -30.33 33.03 22.01
N GLU A 257 -31.36 33.82 21.77
CA GLU A 257 -31.21 35.17 21.17
C GLU A 257 -30.79 36.26 22.17
N ASN A 258 -30.87 35.98 23.46
CA ASN A 258 -30.59 36.97 24.54
C ASN A 258 -29.29 36.69 25.32
N GLN A 259 -28.29 36.02 24.71
CA GLN A 259 -27.01 35.90 25.37
C GLN A 259 -26.15 37.14 25.11
N THR A 260 -25.84 37.86 26.19
CA THR A 260 -24.81 38.91 26.20
C THR A 260 -23.50 38.37 25.63
N PRO A 261 -22.80 39.11 24.78
CA PRO A 261 -21.56 38.67 24.19
C PRO A 261 -20.54 38.29 25.29
N ALA A 262 -19.94 37.13 25.13
CA ALA A 262 -18.88 36.66 26.05
C ALA A 262 -17.75 37.68 26.11
N PRO A 263 -17.16 37.93 27.29
CA PRO A 263 -16.03 38.85 27.41
C PRO A 263 -14.89 38.45 26.48
N PRO A 264 -14.16 39.42 25.92
CA PRO A 264 -13.12 39.15 24.95
C PRO A 264 -12.08 38.19 25.56
N GLN A 265 -11.74 37.14 24.79
CA GLN A 265 -10.68 36.21 25.17
C GLN A 265 -9.37 36.99 25.35
N LYS A 266 -8.74 36.89 26.52
CA LYS A 266 -7.42 37.47 26.76
C LYS A 266 -6.41 36.87 25.79
N THR A 267 -5.92 37.66 24.89
CA THR A 267 -4.72 37.37 24.10
C THR A 267 -3.51 37.41 25.03
N TYR A 268 -2.89 36.27 25.28
CA TYR A 268 -1.64 36.21 26.05
C TYR A 268 -0.49 36.73 25.19
N THR A 269 0.29 37.66 25.71
CA THR A 269 1.46 38.22 25.06
C THR A 269 2.72 37.44 25.42
N GLU A 270 3.82 37.61 24.69
CA GLU A 270 5.12 36.95 24.99
C GLU A 270 5.61 37.20 26.42
N THR A 271 5.27 38.36 27.00
CA THR A 271 5.56 38.71 28.38
C THR A 271 4.82 37.86 29.39
N ASP A 272 3.63 37.37 29.08
CA ASP A 272 2.88 36.46 29.97
C ASP A 272 3.55 35.07 30.04
N PHE A 273 4.13 34.61 28.94
CA PHE A 273 4.89 33.36 28.91
C PHE A 273 6.24 33.45 29.64
N ALA A 274 6.90 34.62 29.63
CA ALA A 274 8.13 34.83 30.37
C ALA A 274 7.91 34.69 31.89
N SER A 275 6.83 35.27 32.42
CA SER A 275 6.48 35.17 33.87
C SER A 275 6.16 33.74 34.31
N VAL A 276 5.60 32.93 33.43
CA VAL A 276 5.31 31.51 33.70
C VAL A 276 6.61 30.68 33.72
N ASN A 277 7.52 30.96 32.81
CA ASN A 277 8.84 30.29 32.78
C ASN A 277 9.70 30.61 34.00
N ASP A 278 9.68 31.84 34.47
CA ASP A 278 10.39 32.24 35.71
C ASP A 278 9.80 31.52 36.96
N ARG A 279 8.49 31.33 36.99
CA ARG A 279 7.81 30.61 38.04
C ARG A 279 8.08 29.11 38.03
N ILE A 280 8.23 28.52 36.84
CA ILE A 280 8.68 27.13 36.69
C ILE A 280 10.14 26.95 37.09
N ALA A 281 11.00 27.93 36.81
CA ALA A 281 12.40 27.90 37.20
C ALA A 281 12.56 27.99 38.72
N SER A 282 11.79 28.84 39.43
CA SER A 282 11.78 28.94 40.87
C SER A 282 11.28 27.68 41.58
N LEU A 283 10.30 26.98 40.98
CA LEU A 283 9.82 25.70 41.53
C LEU A 283 10.82 24.54 41.37
N LYS A 284 11.63 24.60 40.30
CA LYS A 284 12.72 23.61 40.12
C LYS A 284 13.92 23.83 41.02
N SER A 285 14.16 25.05 41.46
CA SER A 285 15.24 25.34 42.40
C SER A 285 14.88 24.99 43.87
N SER A 286 13.59 25.08 44.25
CA SER A 286 13.13 24.74 45.61
C SER A 286 12.90 23.22 45.80
N GLY A 287 12.99 22.40 44.77
CA GLY A 287 12.82 20.94 44.85
C GLY A 287 14.13 20.15 44.96
N LYS A 288 15.27 20.80 45.22
CA LYS A 288 16.60 20.15 45.34
C LYS A 288 17.15 20.07 46.77
N GLU A 289 16.37 20.45 47.74
CA GLU A 289 16.73 20.28 49.17
C GLU A 289 15.61 19.53 49.90
N ALA A 290 15.55 18.20 49.70
CA ALA A 290 14.91 17.27 50.61
C ALA A 290 15.44 15.85 50.31
#